data_19b7bc539c3e179768872d7d667ad2bd
#
_entry.id   19b7bc539c3e179768872d7d667ad2bd
#
_cell.length_a   1.000
_cell.length_b   1.000
_cell.length_c   1.000
_cell.angle_alpha   90.00
_cell.angle_beta   90.00
_cell.angle_gamma   90.00
#
_symmetry.space_group_name_H-M   'P 1'
#
loop_
_entity.id
_entity.type
_entity.pdbx_description
1 polymer ?
#
loop_
_entity_poly.entity_id
_entity_poly.type
_entity_poly.pdbx_seq_one_letter_code
_entity_poly.pdbx_strand_id
1 'polypeptide(L)'
;INPIYNQAISYLKRREISIGEILKYNIGYCEDGLYGGRIIIPSYDSDGELNYFIARSFYEDEKMKYKNPPVSRDVIVFDNQIDWNEPITLVEGVFDSFSVKRNVIPILGKFLPRTLKAKINQKGVKEINILLDSDAVDDSTKHANYFIKNGIKVKNIIPDGMDAGDMGFDKVNELLKETKETGWDDLILSKLNNI
;
A
#
# COMPACT_ATOMS: atom_id res chain seq x y z
N ILE A 1 13.36 25.55 16.74
CA ILE A 1 12.89 24.32 16.05
C ILE A 1 12.99 24.60 14.56
N ASN A 2 13.62 23.68 13.80
CA ASN A 2 13.82 23.80 12.36
C ASN A 2 12.46 23.97 11.63
N PRO A 3 12.27 25.02 10.81
CA PRO A 3 11.01 25.22 10.06
C PRO A 3 10.65 24.04 9.16
N ILE A 4 11.63 23.36 8.57
CA ILE A 4 11.44 22.18 7.72
C ILE A 4 10.87 21.00 8.52
N TYR A 5 11.37 20.79 9.75
CA TYR A 5 10.79 19.80 10.67
C TYR A 5 9.30 20.05 10.93
N ASN A 6 8.92 21.29 11.20
CA ASN A 6 7.52 21.64 11.46
C ASN A 6 6.62 21.34 10.25
N GLN A 7 7.10 21.62 9.04
CA GLN A 7 6.37 21.34 7.81
C GLN A 7 6.20 19.81 7.60
N ALA A 8 7.28 19.05 7.79
CA ALA A 8 7.26 17.60 7.69
C ALA A 8 6.28 16.95 8.69
N ILE A 9 6.34 17.35 9.96
CA ILE A 9 5.42 16.87 11.01
C ILE A 9 3.98 17.30 10.74
N SER A 10 3.74 18.53 10.28
CA SER A 10 2.41 19.00 9.93
C SER A 10 1.81 18.19 8.76
N TYR A 11 2.63 17.84 7.77
CA TYR A 11 2.23 16.99 6.66
C TYR A 11 1.80 15.59 7.16
N LEU A 12 2.63 14.94 8.00
CA LEU A 12 2.32 13.60 8.55
C LEU A 12 1.05 13.62 9.40
N LYS A 13 0.85 14.66 10.22
CA LYS A 13 -0.38 14.83 11.01
C LYS A 13 -1.62 14.99 10.13
N ARG A 14 -1.56 15.76 9.03
CA ARG A 14 -2.69 15.90 8.09
C ARG A 14 -3.05 14.58 7.41
N ARG A 15 -2.07 13.66 7.29
CA ARG A 15 -2.26 12.31 6.78
C ARG A 15 -2.61 11.29 7.88
N GLU A 16 -2.92 11.76 9.08
CA GLU A 16 -3.30 10.95 10.23
C GLU A 16 -2.24 9.91 10.66
N ILE A 17 -0.97 10.14 10.27
CA ILE A 17 0.14 9.26 10.64
C ILE A 17 0.56 9.60 12.08
N SER A 18 0.40 8.62 12.96
CA SER A 18 0.71 8.75 14.37
C SER A 18 2.22 8.71 14.65
N ILE A 19 2.63 9.19 15.83
CA ILE A 19 4.02 9.06 16.30
C ILE A 19 4.43 7.59 16.38
N GLY A 20 3.51 6.71 16.79
CA GLY A 20 3.78 5.26 16.82
C GLY A 20 4.12 4.69 15.44
N GLU A 21 3.42 5.13 14.39
CA GLU A 21 3.72 4.73 13.02
C GLU A 21 5.03 5.34 12.52
N ILE A 22 5.30 6.60 12.83
CA ILE A 22 6.58 7.25 12.50
C ILE A 22 7.75 6.43 13.05
N LEU A 23 7.66 6.01 14.32
CA LEU A 23 8.69 5.20 14.95
C LEU A 23 8.74 3.77 14.39
N LYS A 24 7.58 3.14 14.22
CA LYS A 24 7.48 1.76 13.70
C LYS A 24 8.11 1.61 12.31
N TYR A 25 7.85 2.57 11.42
CA TYR A 25 8.32 2.53 10.03
C TYR A 25 9.60 3.33 9.80
N ASN A 26 10.25 3.85 10.87
CA ASN A 26 11.43 4.70 10.79
C ASN A 26 11.26 5.90 9.83
N ILE A 27 10.07 6.51 9.83
CA ILE A 27 9.76 7.61 8.95
C ILE A 27 10.61 8.82 9.32
N GLY A 28 11.34 9.34 8.34
CA GLY A 28 12.16 10.53 8.49
C GLY A 28 11.78 11.62 7.49
N TYR A 29 12.60 12.66 7.44
CA TYR A 29 12.50 13.70 6.42
C TYR A 29 13.91 14.11 5.97
N CYS A 30 14.00 14.62 4.76
CA CYS A 30 15.24 15.11 4.19
C CYS A 30 15.17 16.64 4.07
N GLU A 31 16.16 17.34 4.63
CA GLU A 31 16.20 18.79 4.64
C GLU A 31 16.67 19.37 3.30
N ASP A 32 17.70 18.78 2.72
CA ASP A 32 18.39 19.28 1.53
C ASP A 32 18.81 18.18 0.57
N GLY A 33 19.56 18.55 -0.47
CA GLY A 33 20.10 17.61 -1.45
C GLY A 33 19.03 17.01 -2.37
N LEU A 34 19.32 15.83 -2.91
CA LEU A 34 18.53 15.18 -3.95
C LEU A 34 17.08 14.93 -3.54
N TYR A 35 16.85 14.65 -2.27
CA TYR A 35 15.54 14.34 -1.67
C TYR A 35 15.05 15.44 -0.74
N GLY A 36 15.66 16.62 -0.78
CA GLY A 36 15.26 17.77 0.06
C GLY A 36 13.76 18.07 -0.02
N GLY A 37 13.16 18.46 1.11
CA GLY A 37 11.74 18.74 1.22
C GLY A 37 10.83 17.53 1.12
N ARG A 38 11.32 16.34 1.49
CA ARG A 38 10.55 15.08 1.39
C ARG A 38 10.52 14.30 2.69
N ILE A 39 9.36 13.70 2.95
CA ILE A 39 9.23 12.60 3.89
C ILE A 39 9.90 11.38 3.26
N ILE A 40 10.70 10.68 4.05
CA ILE A 40 11.36 9.44 3.66
C ILE A 40 10.75 8.31 4.46
N ILE A 41 10.20 7.32 3.77
CA ILE A 41 9.61 6.13 4.36
C ILE A 41 10.43 4.93 3.88
N PRO A 42 11.35 4.41 4.69
CA PRO A 42 12.16 3.25 4.33
C PRO A 42 11.33 1.97 4.36
N SER A 43 11.72 1.03 3.53
CA SER A 43 11.19 -0.33 3.49
C SER A 43 12.35 -1.31 3.66
N TYR A 44 12.13 -2.32 4.48
CA TYR A 44 13.12 -3.35 4.77
C TYR A 44 12.59 -4.72 4.35
N ASP A 45 13.48 -5.58 3.90
CA ASP A 45 13.17 -6.98 3.63
C ASP A 45 13.09 -7.83 4.90
N SER A 46 12.86 -9.14 4.73
CA SER A 46 12.75 -10.08 5.85
C SER A 46 14.04 -10.23 6.69
N ASP A 47 15.18 -9.85 6.13
CA ASP A 47 16.48 -9.91 6.80
C ASP A 47 16.83 -8.59 7.50
N GLY A 48 15.96 -7.57 7.33
CA GLY A 48 16.14 -6.23 7.91
C GLY A 48 17.01 -5.31 7.06
N GLU A 49 17.34 -5.70 5.82
CA GLU A 49 18.10 -4.88 4.89
C GLU A 49 17.19 -3.89 4.14
N LEU A 50 17.66 -2.67 3.91
CA LEU A 50 16.92 -1.65 3.17
C LEU A 50 16.72 -2.09 1.71
N ASN A 51 15.48 -2.43 1.33
CA ASN A 51 15.16 -2.89 -0.02
C ASN A 51 14.57 -1.79 -0.91
N TYR A 52 13.95 -0.77 -0.31
CA TYR A 52 13.37 0.38 -1.01
C TYR A 52 13.16 1.56 -0.05
N PHE A 53 12.82 2.72 -0.58
CA PHE A 53 12.23 3.82 0.20
C PHE A 53 11.30 4.65 -0.66
N ILE A 54 10.35 5.29 -0.04
CA ILE A 54 9.46 6.26 -0.67
C ILE A 54 9.89 7.66 -0.23
N ALA A 55 10.01 8.58 -1.19
CA ALA A 55 10.31 9.97 -0.94
C ALA A 55 9.16 10.86 -1.45
N ARG A 56 8.30 11.33 -0.54
CA ARG A 56 7.12 12.15 -0.83
C ARG A 56 7.34 13.60 -0.41
N SER A 57 7.15 14.54 -1.35
CA SER A 57 7.18 15.96 -1.00
C SER A 57 6.11 16.29 0.03
N PHE A 58 6.49 17.07 1.05
CA PHE A 58 5.55 17.68 1.98
C PHE A 58 5.15 19.12 1.57
N TYR A 59 5.69 19.61 0.46
CA TYR A 59 5.24 20.86 -0.15
C TYR A 59 4.07 20.60 -1.11
N GLU A 60 3.01 21.40 -0.99
CA GLU A 60 1.80 21.22 -1.81
C GLU A 60 2.02 21.61 -3.28
N ASP A 61 2.82 22.63 -3.53
CA ASP A 61 3.11 23.17 -4.87
C ASP A 61 4.18 22.37 -5.64
N GLU A 62 4.79 21.34 -5.02
CA GLU A 62 5.80 20.53 -5.68
C GLU A 62 5.17 19.66 -6.78
N LYS A 63 5.59 19.91 -8.03
CA LYS A 63 5.08 19.16 -9.20
C LYS A 63 5.40 17.68 -9.13
N MET A 64 6.64 17.35 -8.69
CA MET A 64 7.08 15.98 -8.52
C MET A 64 6.76 15.50 -7.10
N LYS A 65 5.52 15.08 -6.88
CA LYS A 65 5.05 14.62 -5.56
C LYS A 65 5.93 13.48 -5.01
N TYR A 66 6.30 12.52 -5.84
CA TYR A 66 7.15 11.39 -5.49
C TYR A 66 8.48 11.44 -6.25
N LYS A 67 9.58 11.24 -5.53
CA LYS A 67 10.92 11.10 -6.10
C LYS A 67 11.59 9.88 -5.46
N ASN A 68 11.18 8.70 -5.91
CA ASN A 68 11.67 7.45 -5.36
C ASN A 68 13.06 7.09 -5.92
N PRO A 69 13.79 6.14 -5.29
CA PRO A 69 15.10 5.72 -5.79
C PRO A 69 14.99 5.10 -7.19
N PRO A 70 15.99 5.28 -8.06
CA PRO A 70 16.01 4.75 -9.42
C PRO A 70 16.40 3.26 -9.45
N VAL A 71 15.71 2.44 -8.66
CA VAL A 71 15.89 0.99 -8.56
C VAL A 71 14.60 0.26 -8.89
N SER A 72 14.67 -1.06 -9.05
CA SER A 72 13.49 -1.89 -9.35
C SER A 72 12.42 -1.73 -8.26
N ARG A 73 11.15 -1.66 -8.69
CA ARG A 73 9.98 -1.76 -7.80
C ARG A 73 9.52 -3.20 -7.59
N ASP A 74 10.24 -4.18 -8.12
CA ASP A 74 9.95 -5.60 -7.89
C ASP A 74 10.47 -6.02 -6.51
N VAL A 75 9.95 -5.38 -5.47
CA VAL A 75 10.27 -5.56 -4.06
C VAL A 75 8.98 -5.81 -3.26
N ILE A 76 9.11 -6.37 -2.07
CA ILE A 76 8.02 -6.46 -1.11
C ILE A 76 8.22 -5.33 -0.10
N VAL A 77 7.34 -4.33 -0.17
CA VAL A 77 7.41 -3.19 0.74
C VAL A 77 6.98 -3.61 2.14
N PHE A 78 7.76 -3.24 3.14
CA PHE A 78 7.54 -3.58 4.55
C PHE A 78 7.57 -5.10 4.85
N ASP A 79 8.31 -5.89 4.06
CA ASP A 79 8.37 -7.34 4.19
C ASP A 79 8.68 -7.81 5.62
N ASN A 80 9.56 -7.11 6.34
CA ASN A 80 9.90 -7.38 7.73
C ASN A 80 8.75 -7.12 8.73
N GLN A 81 7.63 -6.51 8.30
CA GLN A 81 6.47 -6.19 9.12
C GLN A 81 5.30 -7.17 8.87
N ILE A 82 5.43 -8.10 7.91
CA ILE A 82 4.34 -8.94 7.44
C ILE A 82 4.28 -10.26 8.22
N ASP A 83 3.11 -10.53 8.78
CA ASP A 83 2.75 -11.87 9.26
C ASP A 83 2.14 -12.66 8.10
N TRP A 84 2.92 -13.58 7.55
CA TRP A 84 2.53 -14.40 6.40
C TRP A 84 1.47 -15.47 6.72
N ASN A 85 1.10 -15.66 8.00
CA ASN A 85 0.06 -16.58 8.43
C ASN A 85 -1.32 -15.92 8.57
N GLU A 86 -1.36 -14.59 8.55
CA GLU A 86 -2.58 -13.78 8.66
C GLU A 86 -3.02 -13.26 7.28
N PRO A 87 -4.31 -12.88 7.10
CA PRO A 87 -4.76 -12.22 5.88
C PRO A 87 -3.92 -10.98 5.55
N ILE A 88 -3.53 -10.83 4.29
CA ILE A 88 -2.71 -9.72 3.81
C ILE A 88 -3.57 -8.77 2.99
N THR A 89 -3.47 -7.48 3.27
CA THR A 89 -4.13 -6.46 2.47
C THR A 89 -3.13 -5.82 1.49
N LEU A 90 -3.45 -5.83 0.21
CA LEU A 90 -2.69 -5.16 -0.84
C LEU A 90 -3.31 -3.79 -1.11
N VAL A 91 -2.49 -2.74 -1.13
CA VAL A 91 -2.89 -1.37 -1.44
C VAL A 91 -1.99 -0.79 -2.52
N GLU A 92 -2.41 0.29 -3.18
CA GLU A 92 -1.63 0.87 -4.28
C GLU A 92 -0.38 1.59 -3.77
N GLY A 93 -0.53 2.49 -2.81
CA GLY A 93 0.54 3.34 -2.31
C GLY A 93 0.88 3.13 -0.84
N VAL A 94 2.03 3.66 -0.43
CA VAL A 94 2.49 3.55 0.97
C VAL A 94 1.58 4.34 1.92
N PHE A 95 1.03 5.48 1.49
CA PHE A 95 0.15 6.26 2.35
C PHE A 95 -1.18 5.55 2.61
N ASP A 96 -1.68 4.74 1.67
CA ASP A 96 -2.88 3.92 1.85
C ASP A 96 -2.69 2.86 2.94
N SER A 97 -1.45 2.37 3.09
CA SER A 97 -1.13 1.37 4.12
C SER A 97 -1.33 1.89 5.54
N PHE A 98 -1.20 3.20 5.77
CA PHE A 98 -1.44 3.80 7.08
C PHE A 98 -2.92 3.85 7.46
N SER A 99 -3.82 3.78 6.48
CA SER A 99 -5.26 3.63 6.72
C SER A 99 -5.67 2.18 6.98
N VAL A 100 -4.91 1.20 6.52
CA VAL A 100 -5.11 -0.23 6.84
C VAL A 100 -4.48 -0.62 8.17
N LYS A 101 -3.31 -0.08 8.48
CA LYS A 101 -2.50 -0.22 9.72
C LYS A 101 -1.93 -1.61 10.02
N ARG A 102 -2.59 -2.70 9.61
CA ARG A 102 -2.17 -4.06 9.97
C ARG A 102 -2.04 -4.94 8.74
N ASN A 103 -0.93 -5.67 8.69
CA ASN A 103 -0.62 -6.71 7.71
C ASN A 103 -0.89 -6.27 6.26
N VAL A 104 -0.28 -5.16 5.86
CA VAL A 104 -0.54 -4.47 4.61
C VAL A 104 0.72 -4.35 3.77
N ILE A 105 0.60 -4.60 2.47
CA ILE A 105 1.70 -4.48 1.50
C ILE A 105 1.29 -3.48 0.42
N PRO A 106 1.93 -2.30 0.35
CA PRO A 106 1.79 -1.41 -0.80
C PRO A 106 2.54 -1.99 -2.01
N ILE A 107 1.86 -2.06 -3.15
CA ILE A 107 2.44 -2.63 -4.39
C ILE A 107 3.12 -1.58 -5.29
N LEU A 108 3.18 -0.32 -4.86
CA LEU A 108 3.82 0.82 -5.52
C LEU A 108 3.32 1.08 -6.95
N GLY A 109 2.01 1.01 -7.15
CA GLY A 109 1.30 1.21 -8.40
C GLY A 109 0.31 0.08 -8.67
N LYS A 110 -0.02 -0.14 -9.95
CA LYS A 110 -1.09 -1.08 -10.35
C LYS A 110 -0.60 -2.51 -10.65
N PHE A 111 0.71 -2.74 -10.69
CA PHE A 111 1.29 -4.05 -11.05
C PHE A 111 1.75 -4.82 -9.83
N LEU A 112 1.30 -6.06 -9.73
CA LEU A 112 1.70 -6.97 -8.65
C LEU A 112 3.15 -7.45 -8.84
N PRO A 113 4.08 -7.12 -7.91
CA PRO A 113 5.48 -7.53 -8.00
C PRO A 113 5.64 -9.06 -8.15
N ARG A 114 6.62 -9.48 -8.95
CA ARG A 114 6.91 -10.92 -9.14
C ARG A 114 7.44 -11.55 -7.87
N THR A 115 8.31 -10.83 -7.16
CA THR A 115 8.83 -11.24 -5.85
C THR A 115 7.71 -11.47 -4.84
N LEU A 116 6.69 -10.61 -4.81
CA LEU A 116 5.53 -10.75 -3.95
C LEU A 116 4.71 -12.00 -4.30
N LYS A 117 4.41 -12.22 -5.60
CA LYS A 117 3.71 -13.43 -6.06
C LYS A 117 4.43 -14.71 -5.64
N ALA A 118 5.74 -14.75 -5.83
CA ALA A 118 6.56 -15.89 -5.46
C ALA A 118 6.50 -16.15 -3.94
N LYS A 119 6.65 -15.09 -3.13
CA LYS A 119 6.66 -15.21 -1.67
C LYS A 119 5.30 -15.60 -1.10
N ILE A 120 4.18 -15.06 -1.64
CA ILE A 120 2.82 -15.45 -1.28
C ILE A 120 2.63 -16.97 -1.48
N ASN A 121 3.03 -17.49 -2.65
CA ASN A 121 2.94 -18.93 -2.95
C ASN A 121 3.86 -19.75 -2.03
N GLN A 122 5.10 -19.32 -1.84
CA GLN A 122 6.07 -20.00 -0.97
C GLN A 122 5.58 -20.08 0.49
N LYS A 123 5.00 -19.00 1.00
CA LYS A 123 4.47 -18.92 2.38
C LYS A 123 3.11 -19.60 2.55
N GLY A 124 2.45 -19.95 1.46
CA GLY A 124 1.14 -20.62 1.48
C GLY A 124 0.04 -19.73 2.06
N VAL A 125 0.08 -18.44 1.75
CA VAL A 125 -0.93 -17.44 2.18
C VAL A 125 -2.33 -17.92 1.81
N LYS A 126 -3.29 -17.80 2.73
CA LYS A 126 -4.64 -18.35 2.57
C LYS A 126 -5.65 -17.29 2.14
N GLU A 127 -5.45 -16.05 2.52
CA GLU A 127 -6.40 -14.98 2.28
C GLU A 127 -5.69 -13.66 1.93
N ILE A 128 -6.22 -12.99 0.90
CA ILE A 128 -5.73 -11.68 0.44
C ILE A 128 -6.92 -10.74 0.27
N ASN A 129 -6.80 -9.55 0.85
CA ASN A 129 -7.67 -8.43 0.56
C ASN A 129 -6.97 -7.53 -0.47
N ILE A 130 -7.70 -7.08 -1.49
CA ILE A 130 -7.20 -6.15 -2.50
C ILE A 130 -8.00 -4.86 -2.34
N LEU A 131 -7.31 -3.77 -2.04
CA LEU A 131 -7.88 -2.43 -1.89
C LEU A 131 -7.02 -1.45 -2.68
N LEU A 132 -7.20 -1.44 -4.00
CA LEU A 132 -6.56 -0.48 -4.91
C LEU A 132 -7.48 0.72 -5.13
N ASP A 133 -6.93 1.78 -5.71
CA ASP A 133 -7.66 3.00 -6.02
C ASP A 133 -8.82 2.75 -6.99
N SER A 134 -9.85 3.58 -6.95
CA SER A 134 -11.08 3.40 -7.73
C SER A 134 -10.85 3.42 -9.25
N ASP A 135 -9.75 3.99 -9.73
CA ASP A 135 -9.33 3.98 -11.13
C ASP A 135 -8.54 2.72 -11.55
N ALA A 136 -8.29 1.80 -10.60
CA ALA A 136 -7.55 0.55 -10.80
C ALA A 136 -8.43 -0.72 -10.75
N VAL A 137 -9.74 -0.61 -11.00
CA VAL A 137 -10.71 -1.73 -10.92
C VAL A 137 -10.31 -2.90 -11.81
N ASP A 138 -9.89 -2.63 -13.05
CA ASP A 138 -9.46 -3.68 -13.97
C ASP A 138 -8.21 -4.42 -13.48
N ASP A 139 -7.27 -3.71 -12.89
CA ASP A 139 -6.04 -4.32 -12.36
C ASP A 139 -6.32 -5.08 -11.07
N SER A 140 -7.16 -4.55 -10.17
CA SER A 140 -7.61 -5.27 -8.97
C SER A 140 -8.33 -6.57 -9.33
N THR A 141 -9.20 -6.54 -10.34
CA THR A 141 -9.91 -7.73 -10.87
C THR A 141 -8.95 -8.76 -11.46
N LYS A 142 -7.90 -8.33 -12.20
CA LYS A 142 -6.85 -9.22 -12.70
C LYS A 142 -6.06 -9.86 -11.55
N HIS A 143 -5.75 -9.12 -10.51
CA HIS A 143 -5.05 -9.62 -9.34
C HIS A 143 -5.92 -10.61 -8.55
N ALA A 144 -7.20 -10.29 -8.33
CA ALA A 144 -8.16 -11.19 -7.71
C ALA A 144 -8.25 -12.52 -8.45
N ASN A 145 -8.41 -12.47 -9.77
CA ASN A 145 -8.44 -13.65 -10.64
C ASN A 145 -7.15 -14.49 -10.52
N TYR A 146 -5.98 -13.83 -10.46
CA TYR A 146 -4.71 -14.54 -10.27
C TYR A 146 -4.70 -15.31 -8.95
N PHE A 147 -5.07 -14.69 -7.84
CA PHE A 147 -5.03 -15.32 -6.52
C PHE A 147 -6.09 -16.42 -6.36
N ILE A 148 -7.32 -16.19 -6.84
CA ILE A 148 -8.39 -17.21 -6.82
C ILE A 148 -7.97 -18.45 -7.61
N LYS A 149 -7.35 -18.30 -8.78
CA LYS A 149 -6.81 -19.42 -9.58
C LYS A 149 -5.73 -20.21 -8.86
N ASN A 150 -5.02 -19.58 -7.93
CA ASN A 150 -4.01 -20.25 -7.08
C ASN A 150 -4.59 -20.77 -5.76
N GLY A 151 -5.92 -20.81 -5.60
CA GLY A 151 -6.59 -21.37 -4.42
C GLY A 151 -6.55 -20.46 -3.19
N ILE A 152 -6.30 -19.18 -3.37
CA ILE A 152 -6.27 -18.19 -2.29
C ILE A 152 -7.64 -17.50 -2.21
N LYS A 153 -8.19 -17.36 -1.01
CA LYS A 153 -9.39 -16.58 -0.77
C LYS A 153 -9.12 -15.10 -0.99
N VAL A 154 -10.01 -14.43 -1.68
CA VAL A 154 -9.82 -13.02 -2.03
C VAL A 154 -11.05 -12.20 -1.64
N LYS A 155 -10.82 -11.03 -1.06
CA LYS A 155 -11.79 -9.94 -0.99
C LYS A 155 -11.29 -8.83 -1.90
N ASN A 156 -11.97 -8.61 -3.02
CA ASN A 156 -11.68 -7.49 -3.93
C ASN A 156 -12.55 -6.31 -3.54
N ILE A 157 -11.97 -5.34 -2.85
CA ILE A 157 -12.65 -4.18 -2.30
C ILE A 157 -12.49 -3.03 -3.29
N ILE A 158 -13.59 -2.57 -3.84
CA ILE A 158 -13.61 -1.46 -4.79
C ILE A 158 -14.08 -0.22 -4.01
N PRO A 159 -13.20 0.76 -3.79
CA PRO A 159 -13.56 1.97 -3.07
C PRO A 159 -14.51 2.84 -3.91
N ASP A 160 -15.46 3.49 -3.24
CA ASP A 160 -16.42 4.39 -3.89
C ASP A 160 -15.83 5.80 -4.05
N GLY A 161 -15.00 5.97 -5.09
CA GLY A 161 -14.48 7.27 -5.55
C GLY A 161 -13.37 7.91 -4.72
N MET A 162 -12.98 7.33 -3.58
CA MET A 162 -11.85 7.79 -2.76
C MET A 162 -10.78 6.71 -2.69
N ASP A 163 -9.50 7.12 -2.63
CA ASP A 163 -8.43 6.17 -2.31
C ASP A 163 -8.42 5.81 -0.82
N ALA A 164 -7.75 4.71 -0.48
CA ALA A 164 -7.70 4.22 0.91
C ALA A 164 -7.07 5.24 1.87
N GLY A 165 -6.08 6.01 1.38
CA GLY A 165 -5.41 7.04 2.16
C GLY A 165 -6.31 8.19 2.58
N ASP A 166 -7.31 8.53 1.75
CA ASP A 166 -8.25 9.63 2.01
C ASP A 166 -9.50 9.16 2.78
N MET A 167 -9.81 7.85 2.77
CA MET A 167 -10.91 7.29 3.56
C MET A 167 -10.65 7.25 5.06
N GLY A 168 -9.39 7.12 5.47
CA GLY A 168 -9.01 6.93 6.87
C GLY A 168 -9.30 5.53 7.42
N PHE A 169 -8.76 5.27 8.63
CA PHE A 169 -8.76 3.92 9.22
C PHE A 169 -10.15 3.33 9.47
N ASP A 170 -11.07 4.11 10.03
CA ASP A 170 -12.38 3.57 10.46
C ASP A 170 -13.17 3.06 9.25
N LYS A 171 -13.23 3.85 8.17
CA LYS A 171 -13.96 3.46 6.95
C LYS A 171 -13.28 2.29 6.23
N VAL A 172 -11.96 2.28 6.14
CA VAL A 172 -11.20 1.16 5.56
C VAL A 172 -11.45 -0.12 6.35
N ASN A 173 -11.43 -0.06 7.69
CA ASN A 173 -11.66 -1.22 8.55
C ASN A 173 -13.11 -1.74 8.45
N GLU A 174 -14.09 -0.88 8.28
CA GLU A 174 -15.48 -1.25 8.00
C GLU A 174 -15.59 -1.99 6.67
N LEU A 175 -15.04 -1.43 5.59
CA LEU A 175 -15.00 -2.07 4.27
C LEU A 175 -14.33 -3.44 4.28
N LEU A 176 -13.19 -3.59 4.95
CA LEU A 176 -12.49 -4.87 5.11
C LEU A 176 -13.34 -5.93 5.80
N LYS A 177 -14.18 -5.53 6.76
CA LYS A 177 -15.09 -6.44 7.49
C LYS A 177 -16.31 -6.80 6.68
N GLU A 178 -16.94 -5.82 6.03
CA GLU A 178 -18.22 -5.98 5.33
C GLU A 178 -18.09 -6.64 3.96
N THR A 179 -16.93 -6.47 3.29
CA THR A 179 -16.71 -7.07 1.99
C THR A 179 -16.65 -8.59 2.08
N LYS A 180 -17.52 -9.24 1.31
CA LYS A 180 -17.57 -10.69 1.20
C LYS A 180 -16.40 -11.22 0.36
N GLU A 181 -16.13 -12.53 0.50
CA GLU A 181 -15.19 -13.24 -0.37
C GLU A 181 -15.66 -13.13 -1.83
N THR A 182 -14.74 -12.77 -2.71
CA THR A 182 -14.98 -12.61 -4.14
C THR A 182 -14.97 -13.98 -4.83
N GLY A 183 -16.10 -14.36 -5.42
CA GLY A 183 -16.23 -15.59 -6.19
C GLY A 183 -15.95 -15.41 -7.68
N TRP A 184 -15.99 -16.51 -8.43
CA TRP A 184 -15.86 -16.49 -9.89
C TRP A 184 -16.97 -15.71 -10.57
N ASP A 185 -18.20 -15.80 -10.04
CA ASP A 185 -19.35 -15.09 -10.58
C ASP A 185 -19.18 -13.57 -10.47
N ASP A 186 -18.61 -13.06 -9.37
CA ASP A 186 -18.34 -11.65 -9.18
C ASP A 186 -17.33 -11.13 -10.21
N LEU A 187 -16.29 -11.93 -10.52
CA LEU A 187 -15.28 -11.57 -11.51
C LEU A 187 -15.85 -11.56 -12.94
N ILE A 188 -16.79 -12.45 -13.26
CA ILE A 188 -17.49 -12.49 -14.55
C ILE A 188 -18.39 -11.26 -14.68
N LEU A 189 -19.17 -10.95 -13.65
CA LEU A 189 -20.07 -9.79 -13.65
C LEU A 189 -19.29 -8.47 -13.78
N SER A 190 -18.14 -8.33 -13.09
CA SER A 190 -17.30 -7.13 -13.21
C SER A 190 -16.78 -6.91 -14.63
N LYS A 191 -16.48 -7.98 -15.36
CA LYS A 191 -16.06 -7.89 -16.77
C LYS A 191 -17.20 -7.53 -17.73
N LEU A 192 -18.40 -8.00 -17.46
CA LEU A 192 -19.56 -7.71 -18.30
C LEU A 192 -20.05 -6.26 -18.15
N ASN A 193 -19.89 -5.67 -16.96
CA ASN A 193 -20.29 -4.30 -16.69
C ASN A 193 -19.29 -3.25 -17.25
N ASN A 194 -18.10 -3.67 -17.68
CA ASN A 194 -17.06 -2.82 -18.26
C ASN A 194 -17.02 -2.90 -19.82
N ILE A 195 -18.03 -3.52 -20.45
CA ILE A 195 -18.28 -3.52 -21.89
C ILE A 195 -19.37 -2.50 -22.24
#